data_59e7265ed02a048abe4b1291489fc2e1
#
_entry.id   59e7265ed02a048abe4b1291489fc2e1
#
_cell.length_a   1.000
_cell.length_b   1.000
_cell.length_c   1.000
_cell.angle_alpha   90.00
_cell.angle_beta   90.00
_cell.angle_gamma   90.00
#
_symmetry.space_group_name_H-M   'P 1'
#
loop_
_entity.id
_entity.type
_entity.pdbx_description
1 polymer ?
#
loop_
_entity_poly.entity_id
_entity_poly.type
_entity_poly.pdbx_seq_one_letter_code
_entity_poly.pdbx_strand_id
1 'polypeptide(L)'
;MREGVFILPPTPNGILAKEVLRVCREQLSESNMSITVQERGGKKLGSVLGVTVPGRSEKKSCGRDTCFPCNTGSEGVCRKTGVGYEIQCTVCEENSIDSKYSGESGRNLYTRGNDYVREVAKKIADKPLWKHIIDKHEGNMIVLMFSHFKMRAVHFFRQPQRRKANEGVRIVHLDPATRMNSKLEFRQGTNICLRVVRGVGV
;
A
#
# COMPACT_ATOMS: atom_id res chain seq x y z
N MET A 1 -47.74 -7.34 4.46
CA MET A 1 -46.60 -7.01 5.35
C MET A 1 -45.38 -6.77 4.46
N ARG A 2 -44.72 -5.61 4.56
CA ARG A 2 -43.50 -5.32 3.79
C ARG A 2 -42.30 -5.71 4.65
N GLU A 3 -41.34 -6.40 4.07
CA GLU A 3 -40.13 -6.83 4.78
C GLU A 3 -38.95 -5.96 4.33
N GLY A 4 -38.18 -5.44 5.30
CA GLY A 4 -36.96 -4.71 5.10
C GLY A 4 -35.79 -5.48 5.73
N VAL A 5 -34.66 -5.52 5.04
CA VAL A 5 -33.41 -6.12 5.58
C VAL A 5 -32.33 -5.07 5.65
N PHE A 6 -31.76 -4.84 6.85
CA PHE A 6 -30.58 -4.05 7.05
C PHE A 6 -29.37 -4.97 7.16
N ILE A 7 -28.34 -4.70 6.36
CA ILE A 7 -27.05 -5.41 6.42
C ILE A 7 -26.04 -4.48 7.08
N LEU A 8 -25.56 -4.89 8.24
CA LEU A 8 -24.59 -4.13 9.04
C LEU A 8 -23.22 -4.83 9.08
N PRO A 9 -22.13 -4.09 9.24
CA PRO A 9 -20.85 -4.70 9.59
C PRO A 9 -20.95 -5.35 10.98
N PRO A 10 -20.22 -6.45 11.24
CA PRO A 10 -20.21 -7.08 12.56
C PRO A 10 -19.60 -6.15 13.59
N THR A 11 -20.24 -6.05 14.72
CA THR A 11 -19.74 -5.29 15.88
C THR A 11 -19.53 -6.21 17.08
N PRO A 12 -18.64 -5.87 18.02
CA PRO A 12 -18.49 -6.65 19.23
C PRO A 12 -19.84 -6.82 19.93
N ASN A 13 -20.22 -8.07 20.19
CA ASN A 13 -21.49 -8.46 20.86
C ASN A 13 -22.78 -8.01 20.12
N GLY A 14 -22.70 -7.68 18.84
CA GLY A 14 -23.88 -7.27 18.05
C GLY A 14 -24.51 -5.96 18.53
N ILE A 15 -23.72 -5.05 19.12
CA ILE A 15 -24.21 -3.80 19.74
C ILE A 15 -24.95 -2.95 18.70
N LEU A 16 -24.38 -2.78 17.51
CA LEU A 16 -24.98 -1.95 16.46
C LEU A 16 -26.29 -2.54 15.94
N ALA A 17 -26.34 -3.87 15.75
CA ALA A 17 -27.56 -4.55 15.32
C ALA A 17 -28.70 -4.42 16.33
N LYS A 18 -28.38 -4.54 17.61
CA LYS A 18 -29.36 -4.37 18.70
C LYS A 18 -29.91 -2.94 18.74
N GLU A 19 -29.04 -1.95 18.60
CA GLU A 19 -29.42 -0.54 18.61
C GLU A 19 -30.28 -0.17 17.40
N VAL A 20 -29.88 -0.62 16.21
CA VAL A 20 -30.70 -0.40 14.99
C VAL A 20 -32.07 -1.06 15.11
N LEU A 21 -32.12 -2.30 15.63
CA LEU A 21 -33.42 -2.96 15.86
C LEU A 21 -34.28 -2.21 16.88
N ARG A 22 -33.69 -1.65 17.94
CA ARG A 22 -34.40 -0.85 18.94
C ARG A 22 -35.03 0.38 18.29
N VAL A 23 -34.20 1.19 17.59
CA VAL A 23 -34.68 2.40 16.89
C VAL A 23 -35.75 2.08 15.84
N CYS A 24 -35.54 1.02 15.06
CA CYS A 24 -36.56 0.60 14.08
C CYS A 24 -37.88 0.21 14.72
N ARG A 25 -37.89 -0.49 15.83
CA ARG A 25 -39.13 -0.86 16.55
C ARG A 25 -39.85 0.37 17.09
N GLU A 26 -39.10 1.34 17.62
CA GLU A 26 -39.69 2.58 18.14
C GLU A 26 -40.28 3.44 17.02
N GLN A 27 -39.59 3.58 15.88
CA GLN A 27 -40.06 4.42 14.77
C GLN A 27 -41.12 3.76 13.89
N LEU A 28 -41.20 2.46 13.87
CA LEU A 28 -42.08 1.71 12.98
C LEU A 28 -43.20 0.95 13.73
N SER A 29 -43.41 1.27 15.01
CA SER A 29 -44.41 0.63 15.86
C SER A 29 -45.83 0.67 15.28
N GLU A 30 -46.16 1.71 14.49
CA GLU A 30 -47.46 1.89 13.84
C GLU A 30 -47.47 1.44 12.38
N SER A 31 -46.34 0.96 11.83
CA SER A 31 -46.22 0.53 10.44
C SER A 31 -46.35 -0.99 10.31
N ASN A 32 -46.98 -1.45 9.23
CA ASN A 32 -47.11 -2.88 8.92
C ASN A 32 -45.83 -3.41 8.24
N MET A 33 -44.64 -3.00 8.78
CA MET A 33 -43.34 -3.40 8.28
C MET A 33 -42.62 -4.31 9.28
N SER A 34 -42.06 -5.42 8.76
CA SER A 34 -41.12 -6.27 9.49
C SER A 34 -39.70 -5.93 9.08
N ILE A 35 -38.82 -5.71 10.05
CA ILE A 35 -37.40 -5.41 9.80
C ILE A 35 -36.54 -6.50 10.38
N THR A 36 -35.66 -7.04 9.53
CA THR A 36 -34.61 -7.96 9.92
C THR A 36 -33.26 -7.25 9.83
N VAL A 37 -32.45 -7.30 10.90
CA VAL A 37 -31.07 -6.80 10.90
C VAL A 37 -30.12 -7.99 10.85
N GLN A 38 -29.27 -8.04 9.85
CA GLN A 38 -28.27 -9.08 9.68
C GLN A 38 -26.87 -8.46 9.77
N GLU A 39 -26.07 -8.90 10.73
CA GLU A 39 -24.65 -8.63 10.72
C GLU A 39 -23.97 -9.62 9.77
N ARG A 40 -23.46 -9.11 8.67
CA ARG A 40 -22.63 -9.91 7.75
C ARG A 40 -21.18 -9.47 7.88
N GLY A 41 -20.35 -10.39 8.34
CA GLY A 41 -18.91 -10.25 8.20
C GLY A 41 -18.60 -10.04 6.73
N GLY A 42 -18.18 -8.83 6.36
CA GLY A 42 -17.64 -8.56 5.04
C GLY A 42 -16.47 -9.49 4.76
N LYS A 43 -16.12 -9.67 3.49
CA LYS A 43 -14.85 -10.31 3.15
C LYS A 43 -13.75 -9.62 3.95
N LYS A 44 -12.82 -10.40 4.53
CA LYS A 44 -11.66 -9.84 5.26
C LYS A 44 -11.07 -8.70 4.42
N LEU A 45 -10.77 -7.57 5.05
CA LEU A 45 -10.28 -6.37 4.35
C LEU A 45 -9.15 -6.70 3.37
N GLY A 46 -8.23 -7.58 3.75
CA GLY A 46 -7.19 -8.10 2.87
C GLY A 46 -7.73 -8.79 1.61
N SER A 47 -8.84 -9.54 1.71
CA SER A 47 -9.47 -10.20 0.57
C SER A 47 -10.24 -9.23 -0.33
N VAL A 48 -10.85 -8.18 0.25
CA VAL A 48 -11.53 -7.12 -0.51
C VAL A 48 -10.52 -6.23 -1.23
N LEU A 49 -9.43 -5.91 -0.56
CA LEU A 49 -8.35 -5.12 -1.13
C LEU A 49 -7.48 -5.93 -2.11
N GLY A 50 -7.67 -7.24 -2.19
CA GLY A 50 -6.84 -8.13 -3.01
C GLY A 50 -5.39 -8.14 -2.53
N VAL A 51 -5.17 -7.88 -1.23
CA VAL A 51 -3.85 -7.91 -0.62
C VAL A 51 -3.45 -9.36 -0.44
N THR A 52 -2.58 -9.83 -1.30
CA THR A 52 -1.83 -11.06 -1.03
C THR A 52 -0.60 -10.65 -0.25
N VAL A 53 -0.60 -10.90 1.07
CA VAL A 53 0.62 -10.81 1.85
C VAL A 53 1.60 -11.79 1.21
N PRO A 54 2.85 -11.39 0.93
CA PRO A 54 3.85 -12.32 0.46
C PRO A 54 3.94 -13.45 1.48
N GLY A 55 3.37 -14.63 1.15
CA GLY A 55 3.60 -15.82 1.96
C GLY A 55 5.11 -16.00 2.08
N ARG A 56 5.58 -16.56 3.20
CA ARG A 56 6.93 -17.10 3.31
C ARG A 56 7.10 -18.20 2.26
N SER A 57 7.20 -17.82 0.98
CA SER A 57 7.67 -18.75 -0.04
C SER A 57 9.12 -19.04 0.32
N GLU A 58 9.51 -20.30 0.22
CA GLU A 58 10.89 -20.70 0.39
C GLU A 58 11.79 -19.68 -0.32
N LYS A 59 12.71 -19.09 0.43
CA LYS A 59 13.65 -18.09 -0.03
C LYS A 59 14.59 -18.71 -1.08
N LYS A 60 14.16 -18.81 -2.30
CA LYS A 60 15.01 -19.21 -3.43
C LYS A 60 15.45 -17.95 -4.15
N SER A 61 16.72 -17.65 -4.04
CA SER A 61 17.38 -16.66 -4.90
C SER A 61 16.99 -16.91 -6.36
N CYS A 62 16.80 -15.86 -7.14
CA CYS A 62 16.47 -16.01 -8.57
C CYS A 62 17.68 -16.42 -9.43
N GLY A 63 18.84 -16.64 -8.82
CA GLY A 63 20.10 -17.03 -9.49
C GLY A 63 20.75 -15.91 -10.30
N ARG A 64 20.34 -14.66 -10.11
CA ARG A 64 20.96 -13.49 -10.77
C ARG A 64 21.71 -12.68 -9.75
N ASP A 65 23.04 -12.58 -9.90
CA ASP A 65 23.91 -11.83 -8.99
C ASP A 65 23.62 -10.31 -8.99
N THR A 66 23.06 -9.80 -10.08
CA THR A 66 22.70 -8.38 -10.24
C THR A 66 21.24 -8.09 -9.89
N CYS A 67 20.52 -9.01 -9.26
CA CYS A 67 19.11 -8.80 -8.92
C CYS A 67 18.98 -7.92 -7.66
N PHE A 68 18.75 -6.62 -7.83
CA PHE A 68 18.62 -5.70 -6.72
C PHE A 68 17.58 -6.16 -5.68
N PRO A 69 16.32 -6.51 -6.03
CA PRO A 69 15.36 -6.97 -5.04
C PRO A 69 15.79 -8.22 -4.28
N CYS A 70 16.38 -9.23 -4.96
CA CYS A 70 16.76 -10.47 -4.29
C CYS A 70 17.96 -10.29 -3.35
N ASN A 71 18.92 -9.46 -3.76
CA ASN A 71 20.15 -9.24 -2.98
C ASN A 71 19.94 -8.31 -1.78
N THR A 72 18.78 -7.62 -1.72
CA THR A 72 18.54 -6.60 -0.70
C THR A 72 17.27 -6.83 0.15
N GLY A 73 16.68 -8.03 0.14
CA GLY A 73 15.62 -8.41 1.08
C GLY A 73 14.29 -8.85 0.47
N SER A 74 14.22 -8.99 -0.87
CA SER A 74 13.01 -9.50 -1.56
C SER A 74 13.27 -10.78 -2.32
N GLU A 75 13.97 -11.74 -1.68
CA GLU A 75 14.30 -13.02 -2.29
C GLU A 75 13.05 -13.75 -2.82
N GLY A 76 13.15 -14.29 -4.04
CA GLY A 76 12.11 -15.08 -4.67
C GLY A 76 10.91 -14.29 -5.21
N VAL A 77 10.79 -12.99 -4.91
CA VAL A 77 9.64 -12.18 -5.36
C VAL A 77 9.94 -11.25 -6.54
N CYS A 78 11.18 -11.22 -7.01
CA CYS A 78 11.63 -10.33 -8.09
C CYS A 78 10.87 -10.53 -9.42
N ARG A 79 10.31 -11.72 -9.66
CA ARG A 79 9.50 -12.03 -10.86
C ARG A 79 8.03 -11.63 -10.74
N LYS A 80 7.58 -11.27 -9.53
CA LYS A 80 6.17 -10.88 -9.29
C LYS A 80 5.88 -9.51 -9.91
N THR A 81 4.68 -9.38 -10.47
CA THR A 81 4.13 -8.16 -11.06
C THR A 81 3.06 -7.57 -10.14
N GLY A 82 2.68 -6.33 -10.38
CA GLY A 82 1.66 -5.66 -9.57
C GLY A 82 2.10 -5.43 -8.13
N VAL A 83 3.32 -4.97 -7.91
CA VAL A 83 4.00 -4.92 -6.62
C VAL A 83 4.01 -3.50 -6.06
N GLY A 84 3.58 -3.35 -4.80
CA GLY A 84 3.96 -2.22 -3.96
C GLY A 84 5.23 -2.56 -3.20
N TYR A 85 6.18 -1.65 -3.15
CA TYR A 85 7.50 -1.88 -2.56
C TYR A 85 8.00 -0.65 -1.80
N GLU A 86 8.98 -0.89 -0.95
CA GLU A 86 9.75 0.14 -0.26
C GLU A 86 11.23 0.00 -0.60
N ILE A 87 11.90 1.14 -0.70
CA ILE A 87 13.36 1.22 -0.76
C ILE A 87 13.81 2.03 0.45
N GLN A 88 14.69 1.46 1.25
CA GLN A 88 15.24 2.06 2.46
C GLN A 88 16.72 2.32 2.28
N CYS A 89 17.19 3.48 2.73
CA CYS A 89 18.62 3.80 2.78
C CYS A 89 19.24 3.14 4.00
N THR A 90 20.22 2.24 3.80
CA THR A 90 20.89 1.51 4.88
C THR A 90 21.80 2.42 5.70
N VAL A 91 22.44 3.39 5.08
CA VAL A 91 23.33 4.35 5.77
C VAL A 91 22.53 5.26 6.69
N CYS A 92 21.35 5.71 6.26
CA CYS A 92 20.43 6.45 7.13
C CYS A 92 19.92 5.58 8.28
N GLU A 93 19.58 4.31 8.00
CA GLU A 93 19.11 3.34 9.01
C GLU A 93 20.16 3.10 10.11
N GLU A 94 21.44 2.97 9.75
CA GLU A 94 22.57 2.85 10.70
C GLU A 94 22.69 4.07 11.61
N ASN A 95 22.30 5.24 11.14
CA ASN A 95 22.25 6.49 11.90
C ASN A 95 20.88 6.73 12.57
N SER A 96 20.02 5.72 12.68
CA SER A 96 18.68 5.79 13.27
C SER A 96 17.73 6.74 12.54
N ILE A 97 17.97 7.03 11.27
CA ILE A 97 17.13 7.85 10.40
C ILE A 97 16.31 6.93 9.48
N ASP A 98 14.99 6.91 9.65
CA ASP A 98 14.08 6.08 8.85
C ASP A 98 13.80 6.72 7.47
N SER A 99 14.77 6.66 6.57
CA SER A 99 14.66 7.24 5.24
C SER A 99 14.17 6.21 4.22
N LYS A 100 12.96 6.39 3.73
CA LYS A 100 12.25 5.45 2.85
C LYS A 100 11.65 6.11 1.61
N TYR A 101 11.66 5.34 0.53
CA TYR A 101 10.88 5.58 -0.68
C TYR A 101 9.78 4.53 -0.78
N SER A 102 8.55 4.92 -0.99
CA SER A 102 7.44 4.02 -1.30
C SER A 102 7.08 4.12 -2.78
N GLY A 103 6.93 2.98 -3.45
CA GLY A 103 6.62 2.95 -4.86
C GLY A 103 5.71 1.79 -5.25
N GLU A 104 5.16 1.87 -6.47
CA GLU A 104 4.39 0.80 -7.09
C GLU A 104 4.92 0.45 -8.48
N SER A 105 4.67 -0.75 -8.94
CA SER A 105 4.96 -1.16 -10.32
C SER A 105 3.98 -2.19 -10.84
N GLY A 106 3.46 -1.96 -12.04
CA GLY A 106 2.76 -2.97 -12.81
C GLY A 106 3.71 -4.01 -13.41
N ARG A 107 4.96 -3.62 -13.64
CA ARG A 107 6.03 -4.51 -14.13
C ARG A 107 6.55 -5.40 -13.00
N ASN A 108 7.35 -6.40 -13.36
CA ASN A 108 7.99 -7.24 -12.34
C ASN A 108 9.02 -6.42 -11.53
N LEU A 109 9.24 -6.85 -10.29
CA LEU A 109 10.08 -6.13 -9.34
C LEU A 109 11.56 -6.09 -9.78
N TYR A 110 12.04 -7.12 -10.50
CA TYR A 110 13.37 -7.15 -11.09
C TYR A 110 13.59 -6.00 -12.07
N THR A 111 12.66 -5.84 -13.03
CA THR A 111 12.74 -4.75 -14.02
C THR A 111 12.73 -3.39 -13.34
N ARG A 112 11.84 -3.20 -12.37
CA ARG A 112 11.77 -1.94 -11.63
C ARG A 112 13.02 -1.67 -10.78
N GLY A 113 13.57 -2.71 -10.14
CA GLY A 113 14.84 -2.62 -9.41
C GLY A 113 16.01 -2.21 -10.30
N ASN A 114 16.09 -2.79 -11.51
CA ASN A 114 17.12 -2.43 -12.49
C ASN A 114 17.00 -0.99 -13.00
N ASP A 115 15.78 -0.44 -13.09
CA ASP A 115 15.61 0.97 -13.43
C ASP A 115 16.29 1.85 -12.37
N TYR A 116 16.09 1.59 -11.08
CA TYR A 116 16.74 2.32 -10.00
C TYR A 116 18.27 2.20 -10.04
N VAL A 117 18.79 0.99 -10.27
CA VAL A 117 20.25 0.77 -10.42
C VAL A 117 20.80 1.66 -11.54
N ARG A 118 20.11 1.70 -12.68
CA ARG A 118 20.52 2.54 -13.83
C ARG A 118 20.38 4.03 -13.54
N GLU A 119 19.30 4.47 -12.88
CA GLU A 119 19.05 5.85 -12.52
C GLU A 119 20.13 6.39 -11.59
N VAL A 120 20.53 5.60 -10.58
CA VAL A 120 21.60 5.94 -9.65
C VAL A 120 22.97 5.91 -10.35
N ALA A 121 23.26 4.88 -11.15
CA ALA A 121 24.52 4.79 -11.91
C ALA A 121 24.72 5.96 -12.87
N LYS A 122 23.64 6.45 -13.48
CA LYS A 122 23.65 7.62 -14.38
C LYS A 122 23.59 8.95 -13.63
N LYS A 123 23.53 8.95 -12.31
CA LYS A 123 23.47 10.16 -11.46
C LYS A 123 22.36 11.12 -11.88
N ILE A 124 21.16 10.61 -12.19
CA ILE A 124 20.04 11.42 -12.68
C ILE A 124 19.48 12.25 -11.51
N ALA A 125 19.71 13.56 -11.53
CA ALA A 125 19.50 14.46 -10.41
C ALA A 125 18.03 14.57 -9.92
N ASP A 126 17.05 14.40 -10.82
CA ASP A 126 15.62 14.49 -10.51
C ASP A 126 15.03 13.17 -9.94
N LYS A 127 15.83 12.10 -9.88
CA LYS A 127 15.38 10.79 -9.39
C LYS A 127 15.53 10.67 -7.88
N PRO A 128 14.52 10.08 -7.22
CA PRO A 128 14.41 10.11 -5.75
C PRO A 128 15.64 9.57 -5.03
N LEU A 129 16.19 8.44 -5.47
CA LEU A 129 17.33 7.82 -4.80
C LEU A 129 18.63 8.62 -5.00
N TRP A 130 18.88 9.11 -6.22
CA TRP A 130 20.06 9.93 -6.46
C TRP A 130 19.96 11.29 -5.75
N LYS A 131 18.78 11.90 -5.77
CA LYS A 131 18.52 13.12 -5.03
C LYS A 131 18.75 12.92 -3.53
N HIS A 132 18.29 11.82 -2.95
CA HIS A 132 18.55 11.49 -1.56
C HIS A 132 20.05 11.38 -1.25
N ILE A 133 20.83 10.77 -2.16
CA ILE A 133 22.29 10.68 -2.01
C ILE A 133 22.94 12.08 -2.00
N ILE A 134 22.51 12.99 -2.87
CA ILE A 134 23.01 14.37 -2.90
C ILE A 134 22.63 15.08 -1.60
N ASP A 135 21.36 15.04 -1.22
CA ASP A 135 20.80 15.86 -0.14
C ASP A 135 21.25 15.37 1.26
N LYS A 136 21.51 14.07 1.44
CA LYS A 136 21.80 13.48 2.75
C LYS A 136 23.20 12.91 2.90
N HIS A 137 23.90 12.66 1.80
CA HIS A 137 25.20 12.01 1.80
C HIS A 137 26.25 12.76 0.94
N GLU A 138 26.04 14.07 0.71
CA GLU A 138 26.97 14.99 0.03
C GLU A 138 27.44 14.53 -1.36
N GLY A 139 26.71 13.63 -1.98
CA GLY A 139 27.07 13.05 -3.29
C GLY A 139 28.34 12.20 -3.31
N ASN A 140 29.01 12.04 -2.17
CA ASN A 140 30.33 11.38 -2.03
C ASN A 140 30.26 9.84 -1.93
N MET A 141 29.06 9.26 -2.04
CA MET A 141 28.96 7.80 -1.95
C MET A 141 29.52 7.15 -3.22
N ILE A 142 30.54 6.31 -3.06
CA ILE A 142 30.85 5.26 -4.05
C ILE A 142 29.64 4.31 -3.99
N VAL A 143 28.65 4.58 -4.86
CA VAL A 143 27.34 3.96 -4.73
C VAL A 143 27.36 2.57 -5.31
N LEU A 144 27.68 1.60 -4.48
CA LEU A 144 27.24 0.25 -4.70
C LEU A 144 25.77 0.18 -4.28
N MET A 145 24.87 0.29 -5.23
CA MET A 145 23.41 0.32 -5.00
C MET A 145 22.95 -0.75 -4.01
N PHE A 146 23.53 -1.94 -4.06
CA PHE A 146 23.20 -3.09 -3.21
C PHE A 146 23.63 -2.94 -1.74
N SER A 147 24.61 -2.10 -1.44
CA SER A 147 25.08 -1.87 -0.07
C SER A 147 24.38 -0.69 0.60
N HIS A 148 23.90 0.27 -0.19
CA HIS A 148 23.33 1.51 0.34
C HIS A 148 21.80 1.54 0.36
N PHE A 149 21.15 0.63 -0.36
CA PHE A 149 19.70 0.57 -0.42
C PHE A 149 19.20 -0.86 -0.31
N LYS A 150 18.12 -1.04 0.45
CA LYS A 150 17.35 -2.29 0.53
C LYS A 150 16.02 -2.10 -0.16
N MET A 151 15.62 -3.03 -1.04
CA MET A 151 14.33 -3.02 -1.69
C MET A 151 13.46 -4.15 -1.17
N ARG A 152 12.31 -3.85 -0.61
CA ARG A 152 11.38 -4.82 -0.05
C ARG A 152 10.02 -4.74 -0.72
N ALA A 153 9.52 -5.89 -1.20
CA ALA A 153 8.12 -6.02 -1.61
C ALA A 153 7.20 -5.95 -0.39
N VAL A 154 6.16 -5.16 -0.47
CA VAL A 154 5.24 -4.94 0.66
C VAL A 154 3.85 -5.50 0.35
N HIS A 155 3.34 -5.27 -0.85
CA HIS A 155 2.01 -5.70 -1.26
C HIS A 155 2.00 -6.15 -2.72
N PHE A 156 0.99 -6.98 -3.05
CA PHE A 156 0.70 -7.38 -4.42
C PHE A 156 -0.75 -7.01 -4.76
N PHE A 157 -0.93 -6.23 -5.84
CA PHE A 157 -2.24 -5.86 -6.32
C PHE A 157 -2.36 -6.09 -7.84
N ARG A 158 -3.36 -6.81 -8.27
CA ARG A 158 -3.63 -7.00 -9.70
C ARG A 158 -4.12 -5.70 -10.37
N GLN A 159 -4.91 -4.90 -9.66
CA GLN A 159 -5.54 -3.70 -10.19
C GLN A 159 -4.65 -2.47 -10.04
N PRO A 160 -4.40 -1.70 -11.13
CA PRO A 160 -3.54 -0.51 -11.09
C PRO A 160 -4.02 0.56 -10.09
N GLN A 161 -5.33 0.82 -10.04
CA GLN A 161 -5.90 1.83 -9.15
C GLN A 161 -5.64 1.52 -7.67
N ARG A 162 -5.74 0.23 -7.29
CA ARG A 162 -5.44 -0.20 -5.92
C ARG A 162 -3.97 -0.05 -5.57
N ARG A 163 -3.06 -0.30 -6.52
CA ARG A 163 -1.62 -0.07 -6.31
C ARG A 163 -1.34 1.39 -6.04
N LYS A 164 -1.83 2.30 -6.91
CA LYS A 164 -1.66 3.75 -6.76
C LYS A 164 -2.27 4.27 -5.47
N ALA A 165 -3.49 3.82 -5.13
CA ALA A 165 -4.14 4.21 -3.88
C ALA A 165 -3.31 3.79 -2.66
N ASN A 166 -2.81 2.55 -2.65
CA ASN A 166 -1.98 2.05 -1.56
C ASN A 166 -0.64 2.78 -1.47
N GLU A 167 0.02 3.03 -2.61
CA GLU A 167 1.23 3.85 -2.65
C GLU A 167 0.98 5.23 -2.04
N GLY A 168 -0.10 5.92 -2.45
CA GLY A 168 -0.47 7.21 -1.92
C GLY A 168 -0.66 7.21 -0.40
N VAL A 169 -1.41 6.24 0.13
CA VAL A 169 -1.60 6.08 1.58
C VAL A 169 -0.26 5.86 2.29
N ARG A 170 0.62 5.03 1.74
CA ARG A 170 1.93 4.76 2.34
C ARG A 170 2.82 5.99 2.36
N ILE A 171 2.86 6.77 1.27
CA ILE A 171 3.63 8.02 1.20
C ILE A 171 3.17 9.02 2.27
N VAL A 172 1.86 9.10 2.52
CA VAL A 172 1.31 9.99 3.58
C VAL A 172 1.76 9.55 4.97
N HIS A 173 1.91 8.24 5.19
CA HIS A 173 2.35 7.72 6.50
C HIS A 173 3.87 7.77 6.71
N LEU A 174 4.66 8.05 5.67
CA LEU A 174 6.10 8.28 5.83
C LEU A 174 6.33 9.68 6.43
N ASP A 175 7.32 9.78 7.31
CA ASP A 175 7.75 11.06 7.86
C ASP A 175 8.19 12.02 6.75
N PRO A 176 7.56 13.20 6.62
CA PRO A 176 7.90 14.17 5.60
C PRO A 176 9.36 14.63 5.60
N ALA A 177 10.04 14.59 6.75
CA ALA A 177 11.43 15.02 6.90
C ALA A 177 12.44 14.01 6.34
N THR A 178 12.06 12.72 6.33
CA THR A 178 12.97 11.62 5.98
C THR A 178 12.56 10.87 4.72
N ARG A 179 11.32 11.02 4.25
CA ARG A 179 10.86 10.34 3.04
C ARG A 179 11.60 10.80 1.80
N MET A 180 11.87 9.86 0.90
CA MET A 180 12.49 10.14 -0.39
C MET A 180 11.48 10.50 -1.49
N ASN A 181 10.18 10.25 -1.27
CA ASN A 181 9.14 10.61 -2.24
C ASN A 181 8.96 12.12 -2.34
N SER A 182 8.97 12.66 -3.56
CA SER A 182 8.61 14.06 -3.79
C SER A 182 7.08 14.26 -3.71
N LYS A 183 6.65 15.49 -3.34
CA LYS A 183 5.23 15.83 -3.38
C LYS A 183 4.62 15.76 -4.79
N LEU A 184 5.44 15.93 -5.83
CA LEU A 184 5.01 15.88 -7.23
C LEU A 184 4.69 14.45 -7.67
N GLU A 185 5.50 13.45 -7.27
CA GLU A 185 5.24 12.04 -7.54
C GLU A 185 3.88 11.60 -6.97
N PHE A 186 3.54 12.06 -5.78
CA PHE A 186 2.25 11.78 -5.15
C PHE A 186 1.07 12.44 -5.88
N ARG A 187 1.23 13.67 -6.35
CA ARG A 187 0.15 14.43 -7.01
C ARG A 187 -0.22 13.92 -8.40
N GLN A 188 0.69 13.32 -9.12
CA GLN A 188 0.47 12.85 -10.49
C GLN A 188 -0.43 11.61 -10.62
N GLY A 189 -0.86 10.98 -9.51
CA GLY A 189 -1.60 9.73 -9.54
C GLY A 189 -2.93 9.66 -8.80
N THR A 190 -3.31 10.67 -8.04
CA THR A 190 -4.39 10.54 -7.04
C THR A 190 -5.54 11.51 -7.19
N ASN A 191 -6.17 11.54 -8.35
CA ASN A 191 -7.58 11.87 -8.39
C ASN A 191 -8.38 10.63 -7.93
N ILE A 192 -8.18 10.20 -6.68
CA ILE A 192 -9.11 9.27 -6.03
C ILE A 192 -10.30 10.12 -5.62
N CYS A 193 -11.26 10.24 -6.54
CA CYS A 193 -12.57 10.75 -6.22
C CYS A 193 -13.26 9.70 -5.33
N LEU A 194 -13.19 9.87 -4.03
CA LEU A 194 -14.08 9.17 -3.10
C LEU A 194 -15.48 9.73 -3.36
N ARG A 195 -16.22 9.13 -4.28
CA ARG A 195 -17.66 9.36 -4.36
C ARG A 195 -18.27 8.74 -3.09
N VAL A 196 -18.51 9.57 -2.11
CA VAL A 196 -19.48 9.25 -1.07
C VAL A 196 -20.82 9.26 -1.77
N VAL A 197 -21.32 8.09 -2.13
CA VAL A 197 -22.71 7.91 -2.54
C VAL A 197 -23.53 8.13 -1.27
N ARG A 198 -23.94 9.37 -1.01
CA ARG A 198 -25.03 9.63 -0.08
C ARG A 198 -26.24 8.94 -0.70
N GLY A 199 -26.74 7.91 -0.04
CA GLY A 199 -28.02 7.34 -0.41
C GLY A 199 -29.03 8.47 -0.42
N VAL A 200 -29.57 8.76 -1.60
CA VAL A 200 -30.71 9.65 -1.73
C VAL A 200 -31.86 8.89 -1.08
N GLY A 201 -32.25 9.33 0.12
CA GLY A 201 -33.48 8.87 0.72
C GLY A 201 -34.64 9.28 -0.20
N VAL A 202 -35.42 8.31 -0.59
CA VAL A 202 -36.79 8.47 -1.11
C VAL A 202 -37.74 8.12 0.03
#